data_90f0c362c00267f15bf2f26cef7b0344
#
_entry.id   90f0c362c00267f15bf2f26cef7b0344
#
_cell.length_a   1.000
_cell.length_b   1.000
_cell.length_c   1.000
_cell.angle_alpha   90.00
_cell.angle_beta   90.00
_cell.angle_gamma   90.00
#
_symmetry.space_group_name_H-M   'P 1'
#
loop_
_entity.id
_entity.type
_entity.pdbx_description
1 polymer ?
#
loop_
_entity_poly.entity_id
_entity_poly.type
_entity_poly.pdbx_seq_one_letter_code
_entity_poly.pdbx_strand_id
1 'polypeptide(L)'
;MRHIERTRVLIHLLDGAAKEPLTDWAMINQELALYDTNLGLGLDERPQLVVLNKMDLPDAIAWEPLIEEEVRKAGYGFCSISAATGQGVQAMLYKVKKMVDEAPEVQGI
;
A
#
# COMPACT_ATOMS: atom_id res chain seq x y z
N MET A 1 -1.79 11.76 -10.15
CA MET A 1 -2.59 11.06 -9.09
C MET A 1 -3.96 11.67 -8.88
N ARG A 2 -4.65 11.96 -9.98
CA ARG A 2 -5.92 12.66 -9.86
C ARG A 2 -7.05 11.86 -9.23
N HIS A 3 -6.91 10.53 -9.12
CA HIS A 3 -7.96 9.68 -8.52
C HIS A 3 -7.83 9.49 -7.02
N ILE A 4 -6.71 9.88 -6.43
CA ILE A 4 -6.46 9.73 -4.99
C ILE A 4 -7.45 10.53 -4.17
N GLU A 5 -7.90 11.66 -4.66
CA GLU A 5 -8.81 12.56 -3.94
C GLU A 5 -10.12 11.91 -3.53
N ARG A 6 -10.57 10.89 -4.28
CA ARG A 6 -11.84 10.20 -4.03
C ARG A 6 -11.65 8.78 -3.51
N THR A 7 -10.41 8.41 -3.19
CA THR A 7 -10.11 7.06 -2.75
C THR A 7 -10.31 6.93 -1.25
N ARG A 8 -11.10 5.93 -0.83
CA ARG A 8 -11.31 5.63 0.59
C ARG A 8 -10.11 4.92 1.20
N VAL A 9 -9.43 4.13 0.40
CA VAL A 9 -8.28 3.32 0.81
C VAL A 9 -7.17 3.51 -0.20
N LEU A 10 -5.95 3.68 0.30
CA LEU A 10 -4.78 3.77 -0.56
C LEU A 10 -4.15 2.39 -0.69
N ILE A 11 -3.91 1.96 -1.91
CA ILE A 11 -3.22 0.70 -2.19
C ILE A 11 -1.87 1.03 -2.76
N HIS A 12 -0.83 0.62 -2.05
CA HIS A 12 0.55 0.90 -2.43
C HIS A 12 1.22 -0.40 -2.86
N LEU A 13 1.45 -0.53 -4.16
CA LEU A 13 2.05 -1.74 -4.73
C LEU A 13 3.56 -1.59 -4.78
N LEU A 14 4.27 -2.45 -4.06
CA LEU A 14 5.73 -2.47 -4.05
C LEU A 14 6.26 -3.58 -4.93
N ASP A 15 7.32 -3.29 -5.67
CA ASP A 15 8.03 -4.26 -6.49
C ASP A 15 9.07 -4.99 -5.63
N GLY A 16 8.82 -6.26 -5.34
CA GLY A 16 9.73 -7.08 -4.54
C GLY A 16 11.06 -7.38 -5.20
N ALA A 17 11.17 -7.14 -6.51
CA ALA A 17 12.42 -7.28 -7.25
C ALA A 17 13.21 -5.97 -7.31
N ALA A 18 12.67 -4.87 -6.77
CA ALA A 18 13.39 -3.62 -6.72
C ALA A 18 14.62 -3.73 -5.81
N LYS A 19 15.59 -2.90 -6.06
CA LYS A 19 16.84 -2.92 -5.29
C LYS A 19 16.61 -2.59 -3.82
N GLU A 20 15.76 -1.60 -3.54
CA GLU A 20 15.46 -1.16 -2.19
C GLU A 20 13.97 -0.84 -2.04
N PRO A 21 13.10 -1.87 -1.89
CA PRO A 21 11.65 -1.65 -1.80
C PRO A 21 11.23 -0.78 -0.62
N LEU A 22 11.93 -0.89 0.52
CA LEU A 22 11.62 -0.06 1.68
C LEU A 22 11.88 1.41 1.42
N THR A 23 12.96 1.73 0.73
CA THR A 23 13.28 3.10 0.35
C THR A 23 12.23 3.65 -0.61
N ASP A 24 11.80 2.83 -1.57
CA ASP A 24 10.75 3.20 -2.52
C ASP A 24 9.45 3.52 -1.78
N TRP A 25 9.07 2.69 -0.81
CA TRP A 25 7.88 2.92 -0.01
C TRP A 25 7.96 4.22 0.79
N ALA A 26 9.10 4.45 1.43
CA ALA A 26 9.31 5.66 2.24
C ALA A 26 9.24 6.92 1.37
N MET A 27 9.81 6.88 0.18
CA MET A 27 9.78 8.02 -0.75
C MET A 27 8.36 8.35 -1.19
N ILE A 28 7.56 7.34 -1.51
CA ILE A 28 6.18 7.56 -1.93
C ILE A 28 5.36 8.11 -0.78
N ASN A 29 5.55 7.61 0.43
CA ASN A 29 4.85 8.15 1.60
C ASN A 29 5.20 9.63 1.83
N GLN A 30 6.46 10.00 1.62
CA GLN A 30 6.88 11.38 1.74
C GLN A 30 6.22 12.26 0.68
N GLU A 31 6.14 11.77 -0.56
CA GLU A 31 5.46 12.49 -1.64
C GLU A 31 3.98 12.68 -1.34
N LEU A 32 3.32 11.65 -0.82
CA LEU A 32 1.91 11.73 -0.45
C LEU A 32 1.68 12.76 0.65
N ALA A 33 2.56 12.79 1.65
CA ALA A 33 2.45 13.76 2.73
C ALA A 33 2.60 15.20 2.23
N LEU A 34 3.52 15.44 1.31
CA LEU A 34 3.70 16.75 0.69
C LEU A 34 2.51 17.15 -0.16
N TYR A 35 1.98 16.22 -0.93
CA TYR A 35 0.79 16.43 -1.75
C TYR A 35 -0.39 16.81 -0.87
N ASP A 36 -0.59 16.08 0.21
CA ASP A 36 -1.68 16.32 1.14
C ASP A 36 -1.54 17.67 1.85
N THR A 37 -0.32 18.03 2.25
CA THR A 37 -0.07 19.33 2.87
C THR A 37 -0.49 20.48 1.98
N ASN A 38 -0.26 20.35 0.68
CA ASN A 38 -0.61 21.39 -0.28
C ASN A 38 -2.11 21.45 -0.56
N LEU A 39 -2.80 20.32 -0.56
CA LEU A 39 -4.20 20.22 -0.97
C LEU A 39 -5.17 20.00 0.19
N GLY A 40 -4.69 19.61 1.36
CA GLY A 40 -5.52 19.40 2.54
C GLY A 40 -6.53 18.26 2.39
N LEU A 41 -6.14 17.17 1.71
CA LEU A 41 -7.05 16.09 1.39
C LEU A 41 -7.14 15.00 2.46
N GLY A 42 -6.28 15.01 3.48
CA GLY A 42 -6.27 14.00 4.53
C GLY A 42 -5.81 12.64 4.05
N LEU A 43 -4.93 12.58 3.05
CA LEU A 43 -4.48 11.32 2.45
C LEU A 43 -3.71 10.46 3.43
N ASP A 44 -2.93 11.06 4.31
CA ASP A 44 -2.15 10.35 5.30
C ASP A 44 -3.01 9.75 6.43
N GLU A 45 -4.25 10.19 6.56
CA GLU A 45 -5.21 9.67 7.53
C GLU A 45 -6.03 8.51 6.99
N ARG A 46 -5.97 8.26 5.68
CA ARG A 46 -6.74 7.19 5.05
C ARG A 46 -6.08 5.84 5.28
N PRO A 47 -6.87 4.77 5.43
CA PRO A 47 -6.32 3.43 5.52
C PRO A 47 -5.45 3.12 4.30
N GLN A 48 -4.29 2.52 4.55
CA GLN A 48 -3.37 2.13 3.47
C GLN A 48 -3.09 0.64 3.54
N LEU A 49 -3.11 0.00 2.38
CA LEU A 49 -2.67 -1.38 2.24
C LEU A 49 -1.41 -1.40 1.40
N VAL A 50 -0.33 -1.89 1.97
CA VAL A 50 0.93 -2.08 1.26
C VAL A 50 0.97 -3.51 0.74
N VAL A 51 1.13 -3.66 -0.56
CA VAL A 51 1.14 -4.95 -1.24
C VAL A 51 2.53 -5.20 -1.83
N LEU A 52 3.21 -6.22 -1.34
CA LEU A 52 4.51 -6.62 -1.87
C LEU A 52 4.29 -7.65 -2.98
N ASN A 53 4.62 -7.26 -4.20
CA ASN A 53 4.46 -8.11 -5.38
C ASN A 53 5.73 -8.92 -5.66
N LYS A 54 5.63 -9.85 -6.60
CA LYS A 54 6.74 -10.70 -7.07
C LYS A 54 7.26 -11.66 -6.01
N MET A 55 6.37 -12.19 -5.18
CA MET A 55 6.73 -13.17 -4.14
C MET A 55 7.21 -14.50 -4.71
N ASP A 56 7.12 -14.70 -6.01
CA ASP A 56 7.74 -15.84 -6.68
C ASP A 56 9.27 -15.70 -6.81
N LEU A 57 9.80 -14.52 -6.51
CA LEU A 57 11.24 -14.24 -6.60
C LEU A 57 11.90 -14.28 -5.22
N PRO A 58 13.14 -14.86 -5.12
CA PRO A 58 13.84 -14.94 -3.84
C PRO A 58 14.09 -13.58 -3.17
N ASP A 59 14.36 -12.55 -3.95
CA ASP A 59 14.61 -11.21 -3.42
C ASP A 59 13.38 -10.67 -2.69
N ALA A 60 12.18 -10.86 -3.25
CA ALA A 60 10.96 -10.42 -2.62
C ALA A 60 10.72 -11.17 -1.31
N ILE A 61 10.98 -12.47 -1.29
CA ILE A 61 10.84 -13.28 -0.08
C ILE A 61 11.79 -12.78 1.01
N ALA A 62 13.00 -12.42 0.63
CA ALA A 62 13.99 -11.92 1.58
C ALA A 62 13.58 -10.58 2.20
N TRP A 63 12.92 -9.71 1.42
CA TRP A 63 12.48 -8.40 1.89
C TRP A 63 11.20 -8.45 2.72
N GLU A 64 10.38 -9.47 2.55
CA GLU A 64 9.04 -9.53 3.15
C GLU A 64 9.00 -9.24 4.65
N PRO A 65 9.80 -9.92 5.51
CA PRO A 65 9.70 -9.68 6.95
C PRO A 65 10.08 -8.26 7.34
N LEU A 66 11.06 -7.68 6.68
CA LEU A 66 11.49 -6.31 6.97
C LEU A 66 10.42 -5.29 6.59
N ILE A 67 9.84 -5.46 5.41
CA ILE A 67 8.79 -4.55 4.92
C ILE A 67 7.55 -4.68 5.78
N GLU A 68 7.15 -5.90 6.10
CA GLU A 68 5.98 -6.14 6.95
C GLU A 68 6.14 -5.45 8.30
N GLU A 69 7.30 -5.59 8.94
CA GLU A 69 7.55 -4.95 10.23
C GLU A 69 7.40 -3.45 10.15
N GLU A 70 8.03 -2.82 9.16
CA GLU A 70 7.97 -1.36 9.03
C GLU A 70 6.57 -0.86 8.68
N VAL A 71 5.86 -1.57 7.83
CA VAL A 71 4.49 -1.21 7.46
C VAL A 71 3.55 -1.30 8.67
N ARG A 72 3.67 -2.35 9.46
CA ARG A 72 2.83 -2.52 10.65
C ARG A 72 3.15 -1.50 11.72
N LYS A 73 4.42 -1.13 11.88
CA LYS A 73 4.81 -0.05 12.80
C LYS A 73 4.16 1.27 12.42
N ALA A 74 4.00 1.52 11.12
CA ALA A 74 3.35 2.72 10.62
C ALA A 74 1.82 2.67 10.77
N GLY A 75 1.25 1.54 11.15
CA GLY A 75 -0.19 1.39 11.34
C GLY A 75 -0.96 1.02 10.09
N TYR A 76 -0.28 0.53 9.05
CA TYR A 76 -0.91 0.18 7.78
C TYR A 76 -1.09 -1.34 7.64
N GLY A 77 -1.98 -1.73 6.74
CA GLY A 77 -2.15 -3.13 6.38
C GLY A 77 -1.06 -3.60 5.43
N PHE A 78 -0.79 -4.89 5.45
CA PHE A 78 0.25 -5.49 4.60
C PHE A 78 -0.24 -6.81 4.03
N CYS A 79 0.11 -7.08 2.77
CA CYS A 79 -0.04 -8.40 2.19
C CYS A 79 1.01 -8.62 1.11
N SER A 80 1.23 -9.89 0.78
CA SER A 80 2.24 -10.31 -0.20
C SER A 80 1.55 -11.08 -1.30
N ILE A 81 1.89 -10.81 -2.56
CA ILE A 81 1.30 -11.46 -3.71
C ILE A 81 2.37 -11.82 -4.75
N SER A 82 1.98 -12.68 -5.69
CA SER A 82 2.68 -12.85 -6.95
C SER A 82 1.66 -12.70 -8.06
N ALA A 83 1.66 -11.57 -8.74
CA ALA A 83 0.75 -11.33 -9.86
C ALA A 83 1.01 -12.30 -11.01
N ALA A 84 2.27 -12.73 -11.17
CA ALA A 84 2.65 -13.67 -12.24
C ALA A 84 2.04 -15.06 -12.03
N THR A 85 1.97 -15.53 -10.79
CA THR A 85 1.43 -16.86 -10.46
C THR A 85 0.00 -16.82 -9.95
N GLY A 86 -0.49 -15.66 -9.57
CA GLY A 86 -1.80 -15.50 -8.94
C GLY A 86 -1.80 -15.75 -7.44
N GLN A 87 -0.67 -16.11 -6.86
CA GLN A 87 -0.57 -16.40 -5.44
C GLN A 87 -0.92 -15.18 -4.60
N GLY A 88 -1.82 -15.34 -3.65
CA GLY A 88 -2.20 -14.29 -2.71
C GLY A 88 -3.11 -13.20 -3.27
N VAL A 89 -3.40 -13.21 -4.57
CA VAL A 89 -4.18 -12.14 -5.20
C VAL A 89 -5.62 -12.12 -4.68
N GLN A 90 -6.26 -13.27 -4.53
CA GLN A 90 -7.63 -13.32 -4.02
C GLN A 90 -7.71 -12.85 -2.57
N ALA A 91 -6.73 -13.24 -1.75
CA ALA A 91 -6.66 -12.78 -0.37
C ALA A 91 -6.48 -11.26 -0.30
N MET A 92 -5.67 -10.70 -1.18
CA MET A 92 -5.49 -9.26 -1.29
C MET A 92 -6.80 -8.56 -1.66
N LEU A 93 -7.51 -9.08 -2.67
CA LEU A 93 -8.78 -8.50 -3.11
C LEU A 93 -9.82 -8.53 -2.00
N TYR A 94 -9.90 -9.62 -1.26
CA TYR A 94 -10.80 -9.73 -0.12
C TYR A 94 -10.46 -8.68 0.95
N LYS A 95 -9.17 -8.53 1.24
CA LYS A 95 -8.71 -7.55 2.23
C LYS A 95 -9.02 -6.12 1.79
N VAL A 96 -8.81 -5.81 0.51
CA VAL A 96 -9.13 -4.50 -0.05
C VAL A 96 -10.63 -4.22 0.08
N LYS A 97 -11.46 -5.19 -0.28
CA LYS A 97 -12.91 -5.03 -0.16
C LYS A 97 -13.33 -4.75 1.27
N LYS A 98 -12.76 -5.50 2.22
CA LYS A 98 -13.06 -5.31 3.63
C LYS A 98 -12.66 -3.92 4.10
N MET A 99 -11.47 -3.46 3.70
CA MET A 99 -11.01 -2.12 4.06
C MET A 99 -11.90 -1.03 3.46
N VAL A 100 -12.32 -1.18 2.22
CA VAL A 100 -13.23 -0.22 1.56
C VAL A 100 -14.59 -0.18 2.28
N ASP A 101 -15.13 -1.34 2.64
CA ASP A 101 -16.42 -1.43 3.32
C ASP A 101 -16.38 -0.80 4.71
N GLU A 102 -15.24 -0.88 5.39
CA GLU A 102 -15.07 -0.35 6.74
C GLU A 102 -14.58 1.11 6.76
N ALA A 103 -14.05 1.60 5.63
CA ALA A 103 -13.51 2.95 5.58
C ALA A 103 -14.63 3.99 5.62
N PRO A 104 -14.39 5.15 6.27
CA PRO A 104 -15.37 6.23 6.24
C PRO A 104 -15.55 6.76 4.82
N GLU A 105 -16.75 7.22 4.53
CA GLU A 105 -17.05 7.81 3.23
C GLU A 105 -16.27 9.10 3.03
N VAL A 106 -15.72 9.28 1.82
CA VAL A 106 -15.00 10.49 1.47
C VAL A 106 -16.03 11.56 1.12
N GLN A 107 -15.98 12.68 1.82
CA GLN A 107 -16.93 13.79 1.64
C GLN A 107 -16.26 14.99 0.99
N GLY A 108 -17.08 15.84 0.39
CA GLY A 108 -16.65 17.13 -0.12
C GLY A 108 -15.84 17.08 -1.40
N ILE A 109 -15.91 16.00 -2.12
CA ILE A 109 -15.13 15.82 -3.34
C ILE A 109 -16.03 15.88 -4.57
#